data_7369e2142e060d0d7b712ef06f459956
#
_entry.id   7369e2142e060d0d7b712ef06f459956
#
_cell.length_a   1.000
_cell.length_b   1.000
_cell.length_c   1.000
_cell.angle_alpha   90.00
_cell.angle_beta   90.00
_cell.angle_gamma   90.00
#
_symmetry.space_group_name_H-M   'P 1'
#
loop_
_entity.id
_entity.type
_entity.pdbx_description
1 polymer ?
#
loop_
_entity_poly.entity_id
_entity_poly.type
_entity_poly.pdbx_seq_one_letter_code
_entity_poly.pdbx_strand_id
1 'polypeptide(L)'
;MSELPDAERAIGYTFTDKALLRTCFTHASIAGQESNERLEFLGDAVLELYVTEKLYRDCAAREGELTELRKQYVSREALEEAERRLGLLRFLRYAGGADALRGKTASNLYEAVTGAIYLDGGYAAAEAFLARTLAGKSAENYKSVLQELVQQREHTTPSYETAETENGFICEVHALGQSARGSGNSKKLAEQAAAKLLFGKLTEQ
;
A
#
# COMPACT_ATOMS: atom_id res chain seq x y z
N MET A 1 -6.76 -30.48 -2.36
CA MET A 1 -5.36 -30.36 -2.90
C MET A 1 -5.27 -29.52 -4.17
N SER A 2 -6.39 -29.05 -4.74
CA SER A 2 -6.42 -28.21 -5.97
C SER A 2 -6.23 -26.70 -5.72
N GLU A 3 -6.22 -26.22 -4.49
CA GLU A 3 -6.24 -24.78 -4.15
C GLU A 3 -4.86 -24.11 -4.14
N LEU A 4 -3.77 -24.85 -3.87
CA LEU A 4 -2.43 -24.28 -3.77
C LEU A 4 -1.93 -23.68 -5.11
N PRO A 5 -2.09 -24.35 -6.28
CA PRO A 5 -1.72 -23.73 -7.56
C PRO A 5 -2.54 -22.49 -7.90
N ASP A 6 -3.81 -22.42 -7.45
CA ASP A 6 -4.66 -21.27 -7.65
C ASP A 6 -4.24 -20.10 -6.75
N ALA A 7 -3.80 -20.39 -5.52
CA ALA A 7 -3.22 -19.42 -4.62
C ALA A 7 -1.91 -18.86 -5.19
N GLU A 8 -1.01 -19.70 -5.69
CA GLU A 8 0.22 -19.25 -6.34
C GLU A 8 -0.04 -18.36 -7.56
N ARG A 9 -1.05 -18.70 -8.37
CA ARG A 9 -1.46 -17.84 -9.50
C ARG A 9 -1.99 -16.48 -9.03
N ALA A 10 -2.79 -16.46 -7.98
CA ALA A 10 -3.30 -15.20 -7.40
C ALA A 10 -2.19 -14.35 -6.81
N ILE A 11 -1.26 -14.97 -6.09
CA ILE A 11 -0.05 -14.32 -5.55
C ILE A 11 0.88 -13.89 -6.68
N GLY A 12 0.95 -14.64 -7.79
CA GLY A 12 1.92 -14.46 -8.90
C GLY A 12 3.34 -14.82 -8.48
N TYR A 13 3.49 -15.78 -7.57
CA TYR A 13 4.75 -16.35 -7.10
C TYR A 13 4.58 -17.85 -6.90
N THR A 14 5.57 -18.62 -7.36
CA THR A 14 5.60 -20.08 -7.20
C THR A 14 6.55 -20.44 -6.07
N PHE A 15 6.03 -21.00 -4.99
CA PHE A 15 6.81 -21.38 -3.82
C PHE A 15 7.63 -22.65 -4.09
N THR A 16 8.89 -22.63 -3.67
CA THR A 16 9.74 -23.81 -3.58
C THR A 16 9.31 -24.67 -2.38
N ASP A 17 9.15 -24.03 -1.23
CA ASP A 17 8.61 -24.66 -0.03
C ASP A 17 7.08 -24.54 0.08
N LYS A 18 6.37 -25.62 -0.26
CA LYS A 18 4.91 -25.65 -0.15
C LYS A 18 4.39 -25.67 1.29
N ALA A 19 5.24 -25.91 2.29
CA ALA A 19 4.86 -25.82 3.70
C ALA A 19 4.66 -24.33 4.09
N LEU A 20 5.55 -23.43 3.64
CA LEU A 20 5.38 -21.98 3.82
C LEU A 20 4.07 -21.48 3.22
N LEU A 21 3.73 -21.94 2.00
CA LEU A 21 2.47 -21.58 1.35
C LEU A 21 1.27 -22.07 2.15
N ARG A 22 1.32 -23.26 2.74
CA ARG A 22 0.25 -23.76 3.60
C ARG A 22 0.14 -23.00 4.91
N THR A 23 1.27 -22.71 5.55
CA THR A 23 1.32 -21.96 6.81
C THR A 23 0.76 -20.54 6.63
N CYS A 24 1.11 -19.83 5.57
CA CYS A 24 0.60 -18.48 5.38
C CYS A 24 -0.93 -18.41 5.19
N PHE A 25 -1.56 -19.50 4.71
CA PHE A 25 -3.01 -19.62 4.63
C PHE A 25 -3.65 -20.39 5.81
N THR A 26 -2.98 -20.51 6.95
CA THR A 26 -3.52 -21.15 8.14
C THR A 26 -3.72 -20.12 9.24
N HIS A 27 -4.99 -19.80 9.54
CA HIS A 27 -5.36 -18.85 10.58
C HIS A 27 -5.16 -19.45 11.99
N ALA A 28 -4.83 -18.61 12.97
CA ALA A 28 -4.59 -19.02 14.37
C ALA A 28 -5.78 -19.74 15.05
N SER A 29 -6.98 -19.62 14.50
CA SER A 29 -8.15 -20.38 15.00
C SER A 29 -8.06 -21.90 14.79
N ILE A 30 -7.12 -22.38 13.95
CA ILE A 30 -6.93 -23.83 13.73
C ILE A 30 -5.96 -24.37 14.77
N ALA A 31 -6.51 -25.05 15.78
CA ALA A 31 -5.69 -25.62 16.83
C ALA A 31 -4.76 -26.75 16.31
N GLY A 32 -3.57 -26.85 16.90
CA GLY A 32 -2.61 -27.93 16.63
C GLY A 32 -1.86 -27.81 15.30
N GLN A 33 -1.98 -26.69 14.59
CA GLN A 33 -1.20 -26.39 13.39
C GLN A 33 -0.43 -25.09 13.58
N GLU A 34 0.69 -24.96 12.87
CA GLU A 34 1.42 -23.68 12.80
C GLU A 34 0.56 -22.67 12.06
N SER A 35 0.32 -21.51 12.69
CA SER A 35 -0.47 -20.43 12.14
C SER A 35 0.39 -19.43 11.37
N ASN A 36 -0.27 -18.53 10.65
CA ASN A 36 0.38 -17.46 9.89
C ASN A 36 0.90 -16.29 10.73
N GLU A 37 0.67 -16.25 12.04
CA GLU A 37 1.04 -15.11 12.90
C GLU A 37 2.55 -14.79 12.89
N ARG A 38 3.42 -15.81 12.86
CA ARG A 38 4.87 -15.57 12.77
C ARG A 38 5.29 -15.04 11.39
N LEU A 39 4.61 -15.48 10.35
CA LEU A 39 4.83 -14.96 8.99
C LEU A 39 4.29 -13.53 8.85
N GLU A 40 3.17 -13.20 9.47
CA GLU A 40 2.62 -11.86 9.59
C GLU A 40 3.66 -10.92 10.23
N PHE A 41 4.18 -11.29 11.42
CA PHE A 41 5.20 -10.50 12.12
C PHE A 41 6.45 -10.22 11.25
N LEU A 42 6.93 -11.23 10.52
CA LEU A 42 8.07 -11.07 9.61
C LEU A 42 7.71 -10.22 8.39
N GLY A 43 6.54 -10.46 7.83
CA GLY A 43 6.06 -9.79 6.63
C GLY A 43 5.81 -8.31 6.84
N ASP A 44 5.32 -7.90 8.00
CA ASP A 44 5.19 -6.51 8.40
C ASP A 44 6.56 -5.80 8.32
N ALA A 45 7.60 -6.37 8.91
CA ALA A 45 8.97 -5.81 8.86
C ALA A 45 9.53 -5.71 7.43
N VAL A 46 9.28 -6.72 6.58
CA VAL A 46 9.70 -6.73 5.17
C VAL A 46 8.95 -5.66 4.37
N LEU A 47 7.65 -5.52 4.61
CA LEU A 47 6.79 -4.52 4.01
C LEU A 47 7.26 -3.10 4.38
N GLU A 48 7.51 -2.86 5.68
CA GLU A 48 8.03 -1.57 6.15
C GLU A 48 9.38 -1.24 5.53
N LEU A 49 10.29 -2.22 5.43
CA LEU A 49 11.58 -2.03 4.78
C LEU A 49 11.42 -1.64 3.31
N TYR A 50 10.58 -2.37 2.56
CA TYR A 50 10.32 -2.09 1.15
C TYR A 50 9.78 -0.67 0.94
N VAL A 51 8.75 -0.28 1.72
CA VAL A 51 8.16 1.05 1.59
C VAL A 51 9.14 2.14 1.99
N THR A 52 9.93 1.91 3.05
CA THR A 52 10.96 2.85 3.51
C THR A 52 12.03 3.07 2.43
N GLU A 53 12.54 2.00 1.83
CA GLU A 53 13.54 2.06 0.77
C GLU A 53 12.98 2.76 -0.48
N LYS A 54 11.75 2.42 -0.87
CA LYS A 54 11.05 3.06 -1.99
C LYS A 54 10.91 4.56 -1.76
N LEU A 55 10.42 5.00 -0.62
CA LEU A 55 10.24 6.40 -0.29
C LEU A 55 11.58 7.14 -0.21
N TYR A 56 12.61 6.52 0.37
CA TYR A 56 13.96 7.09 0.42
C TYR A 56 14.56 7.36 -0.97
N ARG A 57 14.30 6.47 -1.94
CA ARG A 57 14.79 6.62 -3.31
C ARG A 57 13.94 7.60 -4.13
N ASP A 58 12.62 7.59 -3.95
CA ASP A 58 11.68 8.28 -4.83
C ASP A 58 11.29 9.68 -4.34
N CYS A 59 11.56 10.02 -3.07
CA CYS A 59 11.14 11.26 -2.45
C CYS A 59 12.32 11.99 -1.81
N ALA A 60 12.48 13.28 -2.13
CA ALA A 60 13.46 14.16 -1.46
C ALA A 60 12.90 14.81 -0.18
N ALA A 61 11.90 14.21 0.45
CA ALA A 61 11.23 14.70 1.64
C ALA A 61 12.09 14.51 2.91
N ARG A 62 11.80 15.29 3.97
CA ARG A 62 12.46 15.15 5.26
C ARG A 62 11.97 13.89 5.99
N GLU A 63 12.73 13.44 6.98
CA GLU A 63 12.46 12.21 7.74
C GLU A 63 11.03 12.15 8.28
N GLY A 64 10.51 13.21 8.92
CA GLY A 64 9.15 13.24 9.44
C GLY A 64 8.08 13.06 8.36
N GLU A 65 8.27 13.66 7.19
CA GLU A 65 7.38 13.55 6.03
C GLU A 65 7.43 12.13 5.43
N LEU A 66 8.63 11.55 5.32
CA LEU A 66 8.81 10.16 4.88
C LEU A 66 8.10 9.17 5.83
N THR A 67 8.16 9.44 7.14
CA THR A 67 7.48 8.63 8.16
C THR A 67 5.95 8.70 8.00
N GLU A 68 5.38 9.88 7.77
CA GLU A 68 3.94 10.01 7.54
C GLU A 68 3.51 9.36 6.21
N LEU A 69 4.30 9.51 5.15
CA LEU A 69 4.06 8.81 3.89
C LEU A 69 4.08 7.29 4.08
N ARG A 70 5.08 6.76 4.79
CA ARG A 70 5.18 5.31 5.06
C ARG A 70 3.92 4.78 5.75
N LYS A 71 3.41 5.45 6.79
CA LYS A 71 2.18 5.05 7.49
C LYS A 71 0.98 4.88 6.54
N GLN A 72 0.89 5.70 5.50
CA GLN A 72 -0.21 5.60 4.53
C GLN A 72 -0.07 4.34 3.65
N TYR A 73 1.16 3.99 3.25
CA TYR A 73 1.43 2.79 2.44
C TYR A 73 1.18 1.49 3.21
N VAL A 74 1.55 1.46 4.49
CA VAL A 74 1.41 0.28 5.35
C VAL A 74 0.14 0.32 6.21
N SER A 75 -0.78 1.25 5.94
CA SER A 75 -2.04 1.33 6.66
C SER A 75 -2.86 0.07 6.44
N ARG A 76 -3.63 -0.32 7.45
CA ARG A 76 -4.55 -1.44 7.38
C ARG A 76 -5.43 -1.38 6.13
N GLU A 77 -5.99 -0.21 5.82
CA GLU A 77 -6.86 0.01 4.67
C GLU A 77 -6.13 -0.23 3.34
N ALA A 78 -4.85 0.15 3.25
CA ALA A 78 -4.04 -0.07 2.06
C ALA A 78 -3.76 -1.57 1.84
N LEU A 79 -3.46 -2.30 2.92
CA LEU A 79 -3.20 -3.74 2.86
C LEU A 79 -4.48 -4.56 2.58
N GLU A 80 -5.61 -4.19 3.19
CA GLU A 80 -6.92 -4.78 2.90
C GLU A 80 -7.33 -4.57 1.43
N GLU A 81 -7.01 -3.41 0.85
CA GLU A 81 -7.25 -3.14 -0.56
C GLU A 81 -6.36 -4.00 -1.46
N ALA A 82 -5.07 -4.14 -1.11
CA ALA A 82 -4.13 -5.01 -1.83
C ALA A 82 -4.59 -6.48 -1.78
N GLU A 83 -4.97 -6.96 -0.61
CA GLU A 83 -5.52 -8.31 -0.43
C GLU A 83 -6.79 -8.52 -1.27
N ARG A 84 -7.74 -7.57 -1.22
CA ARG A 84 -9.01 -7.66 -1.95
C ARG A 84 -8.80 -7.78 -3.47
N ARG A 85 -7.82 -7.07 -4.02
CA ARG A 85 -7.48 -7.19 -5.45
C ARG A 85 -6.92 -8.56 -5.82
N LEU A 86 -6.18 -9.17 -4.91
CA LEU A 86 -5.63 -10.51 -5.09
C LEU A 86 -6.65 -11.61 -4.77
N GLY A 87 -7.64 -11.32 -3.91
CA GLY A 87 -8.67 -12.26 -3.47
C GLY A 87 -8.10 -13.43 -2.70
N LEU A 88 -7.12 -13.19 -1.82
CA LEU A 88 -6.40 -14.26 -1.12
C LEU A 88 -7.20 -14.86 0.03
N LEU A 89 -8.13 -14.11 0.64
CA LEU A 89 -8.99 -14.61 1.74
C LEU A 89 -9.73 -15.91 1.41
N ARG A 90 -10.06 -16.14 0.13
CA ARG A 90 -10.73 -17.39 -0.32
C ARG A 90 -9.91 -18.65 -0.09
N PHE A 91 -8.59 -18.53 0.08
CA PHE A 91 -7.68 -19.64 0.34
C PHE A 91 -7.37 -19.81 1.84
N LEU A 92 -7.81 -18.85 2.68
CA LEU A 92 -7.52 -18.85 4.09
C LEU A 92 -8.30 -19.99 4.78
N ARG A 93 -7.59 -20.87 5.42
CA ARG A 93 -8.13 -21.94 6.29
C ARG A 93 -8.36 -21.37 7.67
N TYR A 94 -9.55 -21.52 8.22
CA TYR A 94 -9.92 -21.05 9.56
C TYR A 94 -10.96 -21.97 10.18
N ALA A 95 -11.03 -21.96 11.51
CA ALA A 95 -12.06 -22.65 12.28
C ALA A 95 -13.06 -21.61 12.84
N GLY A 96 -14.35 -21.98 12.88
CA GLY A 96 -15.43 -21.08 13.32
C GLY A 96 -16.24 -20.48 12.18
N GLY A 97 -17.18 -19.60 12.51
CA GLY A 97 -18.02 -18.91 11.55
C GLY A 97 -17.35 -17.69 10.91
N ALA A 98 -18.09 -16.97 10.05
CA ALA A 98 -17.60 -15.75 9.37
C ALA A 98 -17.04 -14.65 10.32
N ASP A 99 -17.42 -14.71 11.60
CA ASP A 99 -16.91 -13.81 12.64
C ASP A 99 -15.40 -14.01 12.90
N ALA A 100 -14.84 -15.19 12.60
CA ALA A 100 -13.42 -15.45 12.72
C ALA A 100 -12.57 -14.63 11.70
N LEU A 101 -13.20 -14.13 10.64
CA LEU A 101 -12.57 -13.31 9.60
C LEU A 101 -12.80 -11.81 9.79
N ARG A 102 -13.30 -11.39 10.96
CA ARG A 102 -13.50 -9.97 11.27
C ARG A 102 -12.19 -9.31 11.66
N GLY A 103 -12.17 -8.00 11.48
CA GLY A 103 -11.06 -7.17 11.93
C GLY A 103 -9.89 -7.15 10.94
N LYS A 104 -8.68 -7.42 11.41
CA LYS A 104 -7.43 -7.28 10.64
C LYS A 104 -7.08 -8.48 9.75
N THR A 105 -7.95 -9.45 9.58
CA THR A 105 -7.59 -10.74 8.93
C THR A 105 -7.05 -10.55 7.50
N ALA A 106 -7.60 -9.63 6.74
CA ALA A 106 -7.16 -9.36 5.37
C ALA A 106 -5.77 -8.72 5.31
N SER A 107 -5.51 -7.70 6.14
CA SER A 107 -4.18 -7.08 6.23
C SER A 107 -3.14 -8.07 6.75
N ASN A 108 -3.46 -8.81 7.81
CA ASN A 108 -2.57 -9.82 8.39
C ASN A 108 -2.22 -10.92 7.39
N LEU A 109 -3.20 -11.36 6.57
CA LEU A 109 -2.94 -12.34 5.51
C LEU A 109 -1.99 -11.79 4.44
N TYR A 110 -2.13 -10.53 4.04
CA TYR A 110 -1.24 -9.90 3.07
C TYR A 110 0.20 -9.83 3.61
N GLU A 111 0.38 -9.46 4.88
CA GLU A 111 1.66 -9.48 5.57
C GLU A 111 2.22 -10.90 5.66
N ALA A 112 1.41 -11.90 6.05
CA ALA A 112 1.85 -13.29 6.13
C ALA A 112 2.33 -13.85 4.79
N VAL A 113 1.65 -13.52 3.69
CA VAL A 113 2.09 -13.90 2.32
C VAL A 113 3.40 -13.21 1.97
N THR A 114 3.57 -11.94 2.33
CA THR A 114 4.84 -11.21 2.14
C THR A 114 5.98 -11.88 2.89
N GLY A 115 5.78 -12.25 4.15
CA GLY A 115 6.76 -12.96 4.98
C GLY A 115 7.10 -14.34 4.43
N ALA A 116 6.09 -15.08 3.92
CA ALA A 116 6.30 -16.39 3.31
C ALA A 116 7.15 -16.29 2.04
N ILE A 117 6.86 -15.33 1.15
CA ILE A 117 7.65 -15.09 -0.07
C ILE A 117 9.10 -14.71 0.29
N TYR A 118 9.28 -13.87 1.31
CA TYR A 118 10.61 -13.49 1.78
C TYR A 118 11.43 -14.70 2.26
N LEU A 119 10.84 -15.61 3.02
CA LEU A 119 11.54 -16.81 3.48
C LEU A 119 11.87 -17.78 2.34
N ASP A 120 10.99 -17.90 1.35
CA ASP A 120 11.16 -18.83 0.23
C ASP A 120 12.11 -18.29 -0.85
N GLY A 121 12.04 -17.00 -1.18
CA GLY A 121 12.73 -16.39 -2.33
C GLY A 121 13.61 -15.18 -2.00
N GLY A 122 13.71 -14.81 -0.73
CA GLY A 122 14.49 -13.66 -0.28
C GLY A 122 13.83 -12.31 -0.58
N TYR A 123 14.57 -11.24 -0.26
CA TYR A 123 14.06 -9.87 -0.38
C TYR A 123 13.65 -9.50 -1.82
N ALA A 124 14.43 -9.90 -2.82
CA ALA A 124 14.13 -9.58 -4.21
C ALA A 124 12.77 -10.15 -4.68
N ALA A 125 12.40 -11.34 -4.22
CA ALA A 125 11.10 -11.94 -4.52
C ALA A 125 9.96 -11.19 -3.81
N ALA A 126 10.15 -10.81 -2.54
CA ALA A 126 9.20 -10.02 -1.78
C ALA A 126 9.05 -8.61 -2.38
N GLU A 127 10.14 -7.95 -2.75
CA GLU A 127 10.13 -6.65 -3.45
C GLU A 127 9.33 -6.71 -4.75
N ALA A 128 9.55 -7.73 -5.59
CA ALA A 128 8.80 -7.91 -6.83
C ALA A 128 7.29 -8.12 -6.60
N PHE A 129 6.93 -8.86 -5.55
CA PHE A 129 5.54 -9.03 -5.12
C PHE A 129 4.93 -7.70 -4.67
N LEU A 130 5.59 -6.99 -3.75
CA LEU A 130 5.12 -5.72 -3.20
C LEU A 130 5.03 -4.62 -4.27
N ALA A 131 6.02 -4.51 -5.16
CA ALA A 131 6.01 -3.54 -6.27
C ALA A 131 4.79 -3.70 -7.19
N ARG A 132 4.34 -4.94 -7.39
CA ARG A 132 3.19 -5.26 -8.23
C ARG A 132 1.85 -5.12 -7.51
N THR A 133 1.80 -5.42 -6.22
CA THR A 133 0.53 -5.61 -5.49
C THR A 133 0.23 -4.49 -4.50
N LEU A 134 1.25 -3.91 -3.89
CA LEU A 134 1.09 -2.76 -3.05
C LEU A 134 0.98 -1.52 -3.95
N ALA A 135 -0.22 -1.25 -4.41
CA ALA A 135 -0.47 0.06 -4.97
C ALA A 135 -0.33 1.03 -3.80
N GLY A 136 0.81 1.71 -3.77
CA GLY A 136 0.84 2.91 -2.97
C GLY A 136 -0.39 3.73 -3.34
N LYS A 137 -0.94 4.45 -2.42
CA LYS A 137 -1.84 5.58 -2.75
C LYS A 137 -1.06 6.64 -3.55
N SER A 138 -0.13 6.19 -4.43
CA SER A 138 0.93 7.01 -5.01
C SER A 138 0.44 8.00 -6.03
N ALA A 139 -0.62 7.75 -6.75
CA ALA A 139 -1.14 8.69 -7.72
C ALA A 139 -2.46 9.34 -7.28
N GLU A 140 -3.16 8.76 -6.30
CA GLU A 140 -4.51 9.19 -5.95
C GLU A 140 -4.62 9.99 -4.66
N ASN A 141 -3.56 10.22 -3.90
CA ASN A 141 -3.66 10.88 -2.60
C ASN A 141 -2.66 12.02 -2.31
N TYR A 142 -2.01 12.56 -3.33
CA TYR A 142 -1.21 13.78 -3.13
C TYR A 142 -2.04 14.95 -2.58
N LYS A 143 -3.35 14.96 -2.84
CA LYS A 143 -4.26 15.94 -2.24
C LYS A 143 -4.30 15.82 -0.72
N SER A 144 -4.41 14.61 -0.18
CA SER A 144 -4.44 14.39 1.27
C SER A 144 -3.08 14.67 1.90
N VAL A 145 -1.99 14.22 1.26
CA VAL A 145 -0.63 14.47 1.74
C VAL A 145 -0.31 15.96 1.75
N LEU A 146 -0.69 16.68 0.69
CA LEU A 146 -0.52 18.14 0.62
C LEU A 146 -1.40 18.85 1.67
N GLN A 147 -2.62 18.38 1.87
CA GLN A 147 -3.52 18.94 2.89
C GLN A 147 -2.94 18.76 4.30
N GLU A 148 -2.42 17.59 4.64
CA GLU A 148 -1.78 17.32 5.92
C GLU A 148 -0.55 18.22 6.14
N LEU A 149 0.31 18.35 5.12
CA LEU A 149 1.48 19.24 5.16
C LEU A 149 1.09 20.70 5.42
N VAL A 150 0.10 21.21 4.69
CA VAL A 150 -0.39 22.59 4.83
C VAL A 150 -1.05 22.82 6.18
N GLN A 151 -1.85 21.85 6.64
CA GLN A 151 -2.49 21.90 7.95
C GLN A 151 -1.47 21.93 9.10
N GLN A 152 -0.39 21.17 8.98
CA GLN A 152 0.70 21.16 9.97
C GLN A 152 1.49 22.48 10.00
N ARG A 153 1.73 23.11 8.83
CA ARG A 153 2.54 24.33 8.75
C ARG A 153 1.78 25.63 9.06
N GLU A 154 0.54 25.74 8.60
CA GLU A 154 -0.23 27.00 8.68
C GLU A 154 -1.67 26.84 9.16
N HIS A 155 -2.11 25.63 9.58
CA HIS A 155 -3.50 25.35 9.99
C HIS A 155 -4.56 25.73 8.94
N THR A 156 -4.17 25.75 7.65
CA THR A 156 -5.04 26.04 6.50
C THR A 156 -5.21 24.83 5.61
N THR A 157 -5.94 24.96 4.51
CA THR A 157 -6.10 23.90 3.52
C THR A 157 -5.71 24.40 2.13
N PRO A 158 -5.15 23.54 1.25
CA PRO A 158 -4.89 23.89 -0.15
C PRO A 158 -6.17 24.26 -0.89
N SER A 159 -6.13 25.27 -1.74
CA SER A 159 -7.23 25.59 -2.66
C SER A 159 -6.94 25.05 -4.05
N TYR A 160 -7.98 24.55 -4.74
CA TYR A 160 -7.90 23.93 -6.06
C TYR A 160 -8.84 24.63 -7.03
N GLU A 161 -8.31 25.06 -8.16
CA GLU A 161 -9.06 25.62 -9.27
C GLU A 161 -8.91 24.67 -10.47
N THR A 162 -10.00 24.03 -10.90
CA THR A 162 -9.97 23.05 -11.99
C THR A 162 -10.87 23.51 -13.13
N ALA A 163 -10.30 23.54 -14.34
CA ALA A 163 -11.00 23.85 -15.59
C ALA A 163 -10.97 22.65 -16.53
N GLU A 164 -12.06 22.48 -17.30
CA GLU A 164 -12.15 21.51 -18.39
C GLU A 164 -11.51 22.10 -19.66
N THR A 165 -10.82 21.26 -20.43
CA THR A 165 -10.15 21.61 -21.69
C THR A 165 -10.56 20.63 -22.78
N GLU A 166 -10.26 20.90 -24.03
CA GLU A 166 -10.55 20.00 -25.16
C GLU A 166 -9.95 18.58 -24.99
N ASN A 167 -8.85 18.44 -24.22
CA ASN A 167 -8.11 17.20 -24.04
C ASN A 167 -8.14 16.67 -22.59
N GLY A 168 -9.13 17.09 -21.76
CA GLY A 168 -9.25 16.67 -20.36
C GLY A 168 -9.37 17.84 -19.40
N PHE A 169 -8.66 17.79 -18.27
CA PHE A 169 -8.77 18.78 -17.19
C PHE A 169 -7.40 19.34 -16.84
N ILE A 170 -7.36 20.63 -16.50
CA ILE A 170 -6.20 21.31 -15.90
C ILE A 170 -6.62 21.80 -14.52
N CYS A 171 -5.76 21.59 -13.54
CA CYS A 171 -5.96 22.06 -12.17
C CYS A 171 -4.77 22.89 -11.72
N GLU A 172 -5.02 24.03 -11.08
CA GLU A 172 -4.04 24.79 -10.33
C GLU A 172 -4.34 24.67 -8.83
N VAL A 173 -3.31 24.37 -8.03
CA VAL A 173 -3.39 24.26 -6.58
C VAL A 173 -2.53 25.34 -5.94
N HIS A 174 -3.04 25.96 -4.88
CA HIS A 174 -2.37 27.01 -4.11
C HIS A 174 -2.28 26.63 -2.65
N ALA A 175 -1.10 26.73 -2.07
CA ALA A 175 -0.86 26.58 -0.63
C ALA A 175 0.50 27.17 -0.22
N LEU A 176 0.62 27.66 1.02
CA LEU A 176 1.87 28.15 1.60
C LEU A 176 2.58 29.20 0.73
N GLY A 177 1.82 30.07 0.07
CA GLY A 177 2.36 31.13 -0.81
C GLY A 177 2.90 30.61 -2.15
N GLN A 178 2.73 29.32 -2.46
CA GLN A 178 3.16 28.70 -3.73
C GLN A 178 1.99 28.13 -4.51
N SER A 179 2.20 27.88 -5.80
CA SER A 179 1.24 27.20 -6.65
C SER A 179 1.91 26.19 -7.59
N ALA A 180 1.10 25.23 -8.04
CA ALA A 180 1.49 24.29 -9.09
C ALA A 180 0.28 23.95 -9.97
N ARG A 181 0.55 23.62 -11.24
CA ARG A 181 -0.47 23.27 -12.21
C ARG A 181 -0.26 21.85 -12.71
N GLY A 182 -1.34 21.03 -12.68
CA GLY A 182 -1.36 19.66 -13.16
C GLY A 182 -2.48 19.42 -14.16
N SER A 183 -2.35 18.39 -14.99
CA SER A 183 -3.37 18.00 -15.97
C SER A 183 -3.70 16.51 -15.85
N GLY A 184 -4.88 16.12 -16.36
CA GLY A 184 -5.31 14.73 -16.36
C GLY A 184 -6.59 14.52 -17.16
N ASN A 185 -6.90 13.26 -17.49
CA ASN A 185 -8.11 12.88 -18.23
C ASN A 185 -9.41 12.97 -17.40
N SER A 186 -9.30 13.31 -16.10
CA SER A 186 -10.42 13.60 -15.22
C SER A 186 -10.05 14.69 -14.24
N LYS A 187 -11.06 15.38 -13.68
CA LYS A 187 -10.89 16.39 -12.64
C LYS A 187 -10.02 15.86 -11.49
N LYS A 188 -10.30 14.64 -11.00
CA LYS A 188 -9.56 13.98 -9.92
C LYS A 188 -8.08 13.79 -10.27
N LEU A 189 -7.76 13.35 -11.49
CA LEU A 189 -6.38 13.14 -11.93
C LEU A 189 -5.62 14.47 -12.09
N ALA A 190 -6.25 15.51 -12.61
CA ALA A 190 -5.64 16.83 -12.73
C ALA A 190 -5.32 17.44 -11.35
N GLU A 191 -6.24 17.32 -10.39
CA GLU A 191 -6.05 17.77 -9.01
C GLU A 191 -4.93 17.00 -8.31
N GLN A 192 -4.81 15.69 -8.52
CA GLN A 192 -3.73 14.87 -7.96
C GLN A 192 -2.36 15.22 -8.58
N ALA A 193 -2.33 15.45 -9.89
CA ALA A 193 -1.11 15.88 -10.57
C ALA A 193 -0.63 17.25 -10.07
N ALA A 194 -1.54 18.22 -9.90
CA ALA A 194 -1.23 19.52 -9.35
C ALA A 194 -0.72 19.43 -7.90
N ALA A 195 -1.41 18.65 -7.06
CA ALA A 195 -1.01 18.41 -5.67
C ALA A 195 0.38 17.77 -5.57
N LYS A 196 0.69 16.80 -6.44
CA LYS A 196 2.01 16.16 -6.51
C LYS A 196 3.12 17.18 -6.79
N LEU A 197 2.91 18.03 -7.78
CA LEU A 197 3.90 19.03 -8.17
C LEU A 197 4.11 20.08 -7.07
N LEU A 198 3.02 20.51 -6.40
CA LEU A 198 3.15 21.47 -5.31
C LEU A 198 3.81 20.84 -4.08
N PHE A 199 3.45 19.61 -3.74
CA PHE A 199 4.08 18.87 -2.65
C PHE A 199 5.59 18.75 -2.86
N GLY A 200 6.05 18.37 -4.06
CA GLY A 200 7.48 18.33 -4.40
C GLY A 200 8.17 19.68 -4.18
N LYS A 201 7.60 20.77 -4.71
CA LYS A 201 8.15 22.14 -4.51
C LYS A 201 8.26 22.55 -3.03
N LEU A 202 7.29 22.16 -2.20
CA LEU A 202 7.26 22.50 -0.77
C LEU A 202 8.21 21.66 0.08
N THR A 203 8.65 20.50 -0.43
CA THR A 203 9.55 19.58 0.25
C THR A 203 11.01 19.68 -0.21
N GLU A 204 11.28 20.33 -1.34
CA GLU A 204 12.63 20.60 -1.86
C GLU A 204 13.27 21.87 -1.24
N GLN A 205 12.58 22.59 -0.36
CA GLN A 205 13.07 23.75 0.39
C GLN A 205 13.44 23.36 1.83
#